data_378e346cd58e9d94db213f261218aa3a
#
_entry.id   378e346cd58e9d94db213f261218aa3a
#
_cell.length_a   1.000
_cell.length_b   1.000
_cell.length_c   1.000
_cell.angle_alpha   90.00
_cell.angle_beta   90.00
_cell.angle_gamma   90.00
#
_symmetry.space_group_name_H-M   'P 1'
#
loop_
_entity.id
_entity.type
_entity.pdbx_description
1 polymer ?
#
loop_
_entity_poly.entity_id
_entity_poly.type
_entity_poly.pdbx_seq_one_letter_code
_entity_poly.pdbx_strand_id
1 'polypeptide(L)'
;MLTIGDSSPRISPMRQKTAAIVVIGNEILTGKSEDKNASFLITELHALGVALRRVVIIPDEVEVIAAAVRECSDGHDYVFTSGGVGPTHDDVTIEGVARAFGREVVRHPDLEAMLRGYFGDGIDAARLRMADTPQGSELIKAEAMRWPVLAMQNVYVLPGVPELFRKKFEAIRERFRAEPFHVHTIYTRQDEFDIASGLDSVAADHPQVEIGSYPTFTRDDYRVKITIESKEKSAVERARDKLLELLDSGSVVKVE
;
A
#
# COMPACT_ATOMS: atom_id res chain seq x y z
N MET A 1 5.98 -37.85 41.25
CA MET A 1 6.80 -36.87 40.58
C MET A 1 5.93 -36.30 39.43
N LEU A 2 5.26 -35.15 39.73
CA LEU A 2 4.32 -34.52 38.81
C LEU A 2 5.11 -33.56 37.92
N THR A 3 5.16 -33.79 36.61
CA THR A 3 5.71 -32.90 35.61
C THR A 3 4.72 -31.74 35.38
N ILE A 4 5.09 -30.55 35.77
CA ILE A 4 4.36 -29.34 35.49
C ILE A 4 4.58 -29.04 34.00
N GLY A 5 3.53 -29.17 33.19
CA GLY A 5 3.54 -28.81 31.79
C GLY A 5 3.66 -27.27 31.69
N ASP A 6 4.66 -26.80 30.97
CA ASP A 6 4.87 -25.41 30.59
C ASP A 6 3.74 -24.98 29.67
N SER A 7 2.77 -24.23 30.21
CA SER A 7 1.65 -23.64 29.50
C SER A 7 1.94 -22.17 29.16
N SER A 8 3.09 -21.89 28.54
CA SER A 8 3.33 -20.58 27.94
C SER A 8 2.36 -20.39 26.78
N PRO A 9 1.55 -19.31 26.73
CA PRO A 9 0.66 -19.07 25.62
C PRO A 9 1.49 -18.86 24.35
N ARG A 10 1.31 -19.75 23.36
CA ARG A 10 1.84 -19.54 22.02
C ARG A 10 1.16 -18.29 21.46
N ILE A 11 1.86 -17.17 21.46
CA ILE A 11 1.45 -15.98 20.73
C ILE A 11 1.45 -16.39 19.25
N SER A 12 0.28 -16.56 18.68
CA SER A 12 0.16 -16.73 17.22
C SER A 12 0.84 -15.52 16.57
N PRO A 13 1.70 -15.72 15.55
CA PRO A 13 2.32 -14.61 14.86
C PRO A 13 1.19 -13.68 14.37
N MET A 14 1.22 -12.41 14.77
CA MET A 14 0.22 -11.44 14.32
C MET A 14 0.27 -11.40 12.81
N ARG A 15 -0.88 -11.70 12.15
CA ARG A 15 -0.99 -11.70 10.70
C ARG A 15 -0.61 -10.32 10.17
N GLN A 16 0.40 -10.28 9.30
CA GLN A 16 0.83 -9.06 8.63
C GLN A 16 -0.34 -8.42 7.88
N LYS A 17 -0.57 -7.14 8.12
CA LYS A 17 -1.56 -6.36 7.39
C LYS A 17 -1.10 -6.13 5.96
N THR A 18 -2.00 -6.34 5.01
CA THR A 18 -1.74 -6.26 3.58
C THR A 18 -2.62 -5.22 2.90
N ALA A 19 -2.11 -4.66 1.81
CA ALA A 19 -2.86 -3.71 0.99
C ALA A 19 -2.69 -3.99 -0.51
N ALA A 20 -3.64 -3.48 -1.30
CA ALA A 20 -3.56 -3.37 -2.75
C ALA A 20 -3.90 -1.94 -3.18
N ILE A 21 -3.37 -1.53 -4.35
CA ILE A 21 -3.80 -0.31 -5.04
C ILE A 21 -4.29 -0.65 -6.45
N VAL A 22 -5.43 -0.07 -6.82
CA VAL A 22 -6.02 -0.12 -8.17
C VAL A 22 -5.91 1.28 -8.76
N VAL A 23 -4.99 1.45 -9.69
CA VAL A 23 -4.78 2.69 -10.44
C VAL A 23 -5.68 2.64 -11.68
N ILE A 24 -6.57 3.62 -11.81
CA ILE A 24 -7.59 3.70 -12.84
C ILE A 24 -7.29 4.91 -13.70
N GLY A 25 -7.07 4.70 -14.99
CA GLY A 25 -6.77 5.78 -15.91
C GLY A 25 -6.17 5.30 -17.23
N ASN A 26 -6.86 5.56 -18.32
CA ASN A 26 -6.39 5.29 -19.69
C ASN A 26 -5.11 6.08 -20.03
N GLU A 27 -4.91 7.25 -19.41
CA GLU A 27 -3.72 8.09 -19.60
C GLU A 27 -2.45 7.44 -19.03
N ILE A 28 -2.60 6.63 -17.98
CA ILE A 28 -1.49 5.87 -17.39
C ILE A 28 -1.12 4.70 -18.33
N LEU A 29 -2.13 3.94 -18.78
CA LEU A 29 -1.94 2.79 -19.69
C LEU A 29 -1.36 3.19 -21.04
N THR A 30 -1.68 4.41 -21.51
CA THR A 30 -1.15 4.93 -22.79
C THR A 30 0.16 5.69 -22.65
N GLY A 31 0.71 5.80 -21.42
CA GLY A 31 1.96 6.52 -21.16
C GLY A 31 1.87 8.05 -21.31
N LYS A 32 0.65 8.61 -21.39
CA LYS A 32 0.46 10.06 -21.43
C LYS A 32 0.75 10.71 -20.07
N SER A 33 0.55 9.97 -18.99
CA SER A 33 0.86 10.35 -17.63
C SER A 33 1.59 9.23 -16.92
N GLU A 34 2.47 9.57 -15.97
CA GLU A 34 3.16 8.64 -15.09
C GLU A 34 2.37 8.49 -13.79
N ASP A 35 2.19 7.24 -13.31
CA ASP A 35 1.63 7.02 -11.98
C ASP A 35 2.67 7.38 -10.89
N LYS A 36 2.29 8.32 -10.03
CA LYS A 36 3.06 8.75 -8.85
C LYS A 36 2.40 8.33 -7.53
N ASN A 37 1.17 7.86 -7.59
CA ASN A 37 0.37 7.57 -6.41
C ASN A 37 0.71 6.20 -5.83
N ALA A 38 0.92 5.19 -6.68
CA ALA A 38 1.34 3.87 -6.21
C ALA A 38 2.72 3.93 -5.53
N SER A 39 3.70 4.61 -6.14
CA SER A 39 5.04 4.76 -5.55
C SER A 39 5.01 5.47 -4.19
N PHE A 40 4.20 6.52 -4.05
CA PHE A 40 3.97 7.20 -2.78
C PHE A 40 3.34 6.24 -1.75
N LEU A 41 2.28 5.54 -2.14
CA LEU A 41 1.54 4.65 -1.25
C LEU A 41 2.39 3.47 -0.75
N ILE A 42 3.24 2.89 -1.60
CA ILE A 42 4.21 1.84 -1.23
C ILE A 42 5.06 2.30 -0.05
N THR A 43 5.65 3.49 -0.15
CA THR A 43 6.52 4.05 0.89
C THR A 43 5.76 4.33 2.19
N GLU A 44 4.59 4.95 2.09
CA GLU A 44 3.79 5.34 3.27
C GLU A 44 3.22 4.13 4.01
N LEU A 45 2.69 3.14 3.28
CA LEU A 45 2.15 1.93 3.90
C LEU A 45 3.24 1.10 4.58
N HIS A 46 4.41 0.98 3.95
CA HIS A 46 5.56 0.31 4.56
C HIS A 46 5.95 0.99 5.89
N ALA A 47 6.04 2.33 5.89
CA ALA A 47 6.33 3.10 7.11
C ALA A 47 5.26 2.94 8.20
N LEU A 48 4.01 2.64 7.82
CA LEU A 48 2.91 2.32 8.73
C LEU A 48 2.87 0.84 9.15
N GLY A 49 3.78 0.01 8.64
CA GLY A 49 3.82 -1.42 8.94
C GLY A 49 2.83 -2.25 8.11
N VAL A 50 2.35 -1.75 6.99
CA VAL A 50 1.46 -2.48 6.08
C VAL A 50 2.21 -2.86 4.81
N ALA A 51 2.12 -4.12 4.40
CA ALA A 51 2.72 -4.59 3.15
C ALA A 51 1.80 -4.31 1.96
N LEU A 52 2.21 -3.47 1.02
CA LEU A 52 1.52 -3.38 -0.27
C LEU A 52 1.93 -4.59 -1.12
N ARG A 53 0.98 -5.49 -1.37
CA ARG A 53 1.21 -6.77 -2.06
C ARG A 53 0.80 -6.76 -3.53
N ARG A 54 -0.03 -5.79 -3.94
CA ARG A 54 -0.52 -5.72 -5.31
C ARG A 54 -0.69 -4.29 -5.79
N VAL A 55 -0.20 -4.04 -7.00
CA VAL A 55 -0.45 -2.83 -7.79
C VAL A 55 -1.10 -3.28 -9.09
N VAL A 56 -2.26 -2.72 -9.41
CA VAL A 56 -2.99 -3.01 -10.66
C VAL A 56 -3.26 -1.69 -11.37
N ILE A 57 -2.96 -1.62 -12.67
CA ILE A 57 -3.27 -0.45 -13.50
C ILE A 57 -4.29 -0.91 -14.55
N ILE A 58 -5.44 -0.25 -14.59
CA ILE A 58 -6.59 -0.66 -15.40
C ILE A 58 -7.25 0.51 -16.14
N PRO A 59 -8.00 0.24 -17.23
CA PRO A 59 -8.74 1.26 -17.92
C PRO A 59 -9.95 1.78 -17.14
N ASP A 60 -10.47 2.93 -17.61
CA ASP A 60 -11.71 3.55 -17.09
C ASP A 60 -12.95 2.80 -17.61
N GLU A 61 -13.12 1.56 -17.18
CA GLU A 61 -14.22 0.67 -17.56
C GLU A 61 -14.88 0.06 -16.33
N VAL A 62 -16.19 0.27 -16.16
CA VAL A 62 -16.93 -0.13 -14.95
C VAL A 62 -16.73 -1.60 -14.58
N GLU A 63 -16.84 -2.52 -15.55
CA GLU A 63 -16.74 -3.96 -15.28
C GLU A 63 -15.31 -4.38 -14.93
N VAL A 64 -14.30 -3.75 -15.56
CA VAL A 64 -12.88 -4.01 -15.24
C VAL A 64 -12.55 -3.50 -13.84
N ILE A 65 -13.02 -2.30 -13.49
CA ILE A 65 -12.86 -1.72 -12.15
C ILE A 65 -13.55 -2.62 -11.11
N ALA A 66 -14.79 -3.04 -11.38
CA ALA A 66 -15.55 -3.88 -10.46
C ALA A 66 -14.84 -5.22 -10.17
N ALA A 67 -14.33 -5.88 -11.20
CA ALA A 67 -13.60 -7.13 -11.05
C ALA A 67 -12.31 -6.95 -10.25
N ALA A 68 -11.50 -5.94 -10.58
CA ALA A 68 -10.23 -5.66 -9.90
C ALA A 68 -10.44 -5.26 -8.44
N VAL A 69 -11.41 -4.39 -8.16
CA VAL A 69 -11.77 -3.96 -6.80
C VAL A 69 -12.25 -5.13 -5.97
N ARG A 70 -13.13 -5.99 -6.50
CA ARG A 70 -13.61 -7.19 -5.79
C ARG A 70 -12.45 -8.13 -5.46
N GLU A 71 -11.64 -8.49 -6.43
CA GLU A 71 -10.51 -9.39 -6.24
C GLU A 71 -9.52 -8.84 -5.19
N CYS A 72 -9.17 -7.54 -5.28
CA CYS A 72 -8.30 -6.91 -4.32
C CYS A 72 -8.93 -6.85 -2.92
N SER A 73 -10.23 -6.55 -2.80
CA SER A 73 -10.96 -6.46 -1.54
C SER A 73 -11.03 -7.81 -0.82
N ASP A 74 -11.26 -8.89 -1.56
CA ASP A 74 -11.34 -10.24 -0.99
C ASP A 74 -9.96 -10.75 -0.53
N GLY A 75 -8.87 -10.28 -1.15
CA GLY A 75 -7.50 -10.76 -0.89
C GLY A 75 -6.65 -9.92 0.07
N HIS A 76 -7.07 -8.71 0.44
CA HIS A 76 -6.24 -7.78 1.22
C HIS A 76 -7.03 -7.12 2.35
N ASP A 77 -6.30 -6.66 3.39
CA ASP A 77 -6.92 -5.94 4.52
C ASP A 77 -7.38 -4.53 4.10
N TYR A 78 -6.65 -3.88 3.18
CA TYR A 78 -6.93 -2.53 2.68
C TYR A 78 -6.78 -2.48 1.16
N VAL A 79 -7.68 -1.76 0.51
CA VAL A 79 -7.60 -1.48 -0.93
C VAL A 79 -7.72 0.02 -1.13
N PHE A 80 -6.86 0.57 -1.97
CA PHE A 80 -6.90 1.97 -2.36
C PHE A 80 -7.18 2.05 -3.86
N THR A 81 -8.10 2.91 -4.28
CA THR A 81 -8.21 3.27 -5.70
C THR A 81 -7.53 4.59 -5.95
N SER A 82 -7.07 4.83 -7.16
CA SER A 82 -6.47 6.09 -7.60
C SER A 82 -6.98 6.45 -8.99
N GLY A 83 -7.74 7.52 -9.10
CA GLY A 83 -8.28 8.01 -10.36
C GLY A 83 -9.77 7.78 -10.58
N GLY A 84 -10.33 8.34 -11.66
CA GLY A 84 -11.70 8.15 -12.13
C GLY A 84 -12.81 8.64 -11.18
N VAL A 85 -12.56 9.70 -10.39
CA VAL A 85 -13.51 10.23 -9.41
C VAL A 85 -13.87 11.71 -9.63
N GLY A 86 -13.58 12.24 -10.78
CA GLY A 86 -13.91 13.61 -11.17
C GLY A 86 -15.32 13.77 -11.73
N PRO A 87 -15.61 14.92 -12.34
CA PRO A 87 -16.92 15.23 -12.90
C PRO A 87 -17.08 14.83 -14.37
N THR A 88 -16.05 14.25 -15.02
CA THR A 88 -16.06 13.97 -16.45
C THR A 88 -16.76 12.64 -16.78
N HIS A 89 -16.99 12.37 -18.03
CA HIS A 89 -17.78 11.20 -18.47
C HIS A 89 -17.02 9.88 -18.31
N ASP A 90 -15.71 9.93 -18.26
CA ASP A 90 -14.79 8.82 -18.07
C ASP A 90 -14.47 8.54 -16.57
N ASP A 91 -14.93 9.40 -15.66
CA ASP A 91 -14.82 9.18 -14.22
C ASP A 91 -15.87 8.16 -13.74
N VAL A 92 -15.56 6.87 -13.83
CA VAL A 92 -16.50 5.76 -13.56
C VAL A 92 -16.08 4.87 -12.38
N THR A 93 -15.13 5.34 -11.57
CA THR A 93 -14.64 4.57 -10.41
C THR A 93 -15.75 4.31 -9.38
N ILE A 94 -16.63 5.27 -9.15
CA ILE A 94 -17.75 5.13 -8.21
C ILE A 94 -18.71 4.02 -8.64
N GLU A 95 -19.07 3.98 -9.94
CA GLU A 95 -19.89 2.93 -10.53
C GLU A 95 -19.21 1.56 -10.44
N GLY A 96 -17.90 1.51 -10.73
CA GLY A 96 -17.12 0.28 -10.62
C GLY A 96 -17.07 -0.26 -9.19
N VAL A 97 -16.82 0.60 -8.19
CA VAL A 97 -16.84 0.22 -6.77
C VAL A 97 -18.26 -0.21 -6.34
N ALA A 98 -19.30 0.51 -6.73
CA ALA A 98 -20.69 0.11 -6.44
C ALA A 98 -21.00 -1.28 -7.00
N ARG A 99 -20.62 -1.52 -8.27
CA ARG A 99 -20.79 -2.81 -8.95
C ARG A 99 -20.02 -3.93 -8.26
N ALA A 100 -18.78 -3.68 -7.81
CA ALA A 100 -17.97 -4.63 -7.07
C ALA A 100 -18.68 -5.18 -5.84
N PHE A 101 -19.46 -4.36 -5.16
CA PHE A 101 -20.17 -4.73 -3.93
C PHE A 101 -21.69 -4.98 -4.12
N GLY A 102 -22.17 -4.99 -5.37
CA GLY A 102 -23.60 -5.18 -5.65
C GLY A 102 -24.48 -4.08 -5.02
N ARG A 103 -23.96 -2.83 -5.05
CA ARG A 103 -24.64 -1.65 -4.50
C ARG A 103 -25.13 -0.73 -5.62
N GLU A 104 -26.19 0.00 -5.33
CA GLU A 104 -26.64 1.09 -6.19
C GLU A 104 -25.75 2.33 -5.98
N VAL A 105 -25.62 3.14 -7.02
CA VAL A 105 -25.04 4.49 -6.90
C VAL A 105 -26.16 5.44 -6.48
N VAL A 106 -25.94 6.13 -5.38
CA VAL A 106 -26.91 7.07 -4.81
C VAL A 106 -26.27 8.42 -4.50
N ARG A 107 -27.08 9.48 -4.58
CA ARG A 107 -26.65 10.83 -4.19
C ARG A 107 -26.52 10.89 -2.66
N HIS A 108 -25.30 11.18 -2.16
CA HIS A 108 -25.06 11.33 -0.73
C HIS A 108 -25.48 12.74 -0.26
N PRO A 109 -26.42 12.86 0.68
CA PRO A 109 -26.97 14.18 1.06
C PRO A 109 -25.94 15.12 1.65
N ASP A 110 -25.01 14.63 2.46
CA ASP A 110 -23.93 15.46 3.03
C ASP A 110 -22.99 16.00 1.94
N LEU A 111 -22.61 15.17 0.95
CA LEU A 111 -21.77 15.62 -0.15
C LEU A 111 -22.49 16.61 -1.04
N GLU A 112 -23.76 16.39 -1.34
CA GLU A 112 -24.58 17.34 -2.09
C GLU A 112 -24.67 18.68 -1.35
N ALA A 113 -24.94 18.66 -0.05
CA ALA A 113 -24.98 19.88 0.76
C ALA A 113 -23.66 20.62 0.75
N MET A 114 -22.53 19.91 0.84
CA MET A 114 -21.18 20.49 0.75
C MET A 114 -20.91 21.12 -0.63
N LEU A 115 -21.30 20.43 -1.71
CA LEU A 115 -21.15 20.96 -3.08
C LEU A 115 -22.00 22.22 -3.31
N ARG A 116 -23.27 22.20 -2.88
CA ARG A 116 -24.16 23.36 -2.95
C ARG A 116 -23.63 24.53 -2.13
N GLY A 117 -23.11 24.29 -0.94
CA GLY A 117 -22.48 25.30 -0.11
C GLY A 117 -21.21 25.90 -0.72
N TYR A 118 -20.53 25.16 -1.60
CA TYR A 118 -19.31 25.63 -2.26
C TYR A 118 -19.57 26.32 -3.59
N PHE A 119 -20.45 25.77 -4.43
CA PHE A 119 -20.71 26.26 -5.78
C PHE A 119 -21.96 27.15 -5.87
N GLY A 120 -22.77 27.19 -4.82
CA GLY A 120 -24.07 27.88 -4.81
C GLY A 120 -25.21 27.05 -5.40
N ASP A 121 -26.43 27.62 -5.36
CA ASP A 121 -27.65 26.92 -5.78
C ASP A 121 -27.71 26.63 -7.29
N GLY A 122 -26.92 27.34 -8.11
CA GLY A 122 -26.83 27.15 -9.56
C GLY A 122 -25.89 26.00 -9.98
N ILE A 123 -25.51 25.12 -9.06
CA ILE A 123 -24.62 23.99 -9.38
C ILE A 123 -25.21 23.10 -10.48
N ASP A 124 -24.40 22.78 -11.49
CA ASP A 124 -24.79 21.92 -12.60
C ASP A 124 -24.80 20.42 -12.24
N ALA A 125 -25.42 19.62 -13.11
CA ALA A 125 -25.54 18.17 -12.92
C ALA A 125 -24.17 17.45 -12.92
N ALA A 126 -23.17 17.95 -13.66
CA ALA A 126 -21.84 17.38 -13.72
C ALA A 126 -21.12 17.50 -12.37
N ARG A 127 -21.18 18.67 -11.75
CA ARG A 127 -20.64 18.88 -10.39
C ARG A 127 -21.40 18.08 -9.34
N LEU A 128 -22.74 17.96 -9.48
CA LEU A 128 -23.55 17.18 -8.55
C LEU A 128 -23.21 15.67 -8.60
N ARG A 129 -22.74 15.13 -9.72
CA ARG A 129 -22.25 13.73 -9.76
C ARG A 129 -21.12 13.44 -8.77
N MET A 130 -20.31 14.43 -8.41
CA MET A 130 -19.28 14.26 -7.39
C MET A 130 -19.84 13.97 -5.98
N ALA A 131 -21.17 14.06 -5.79
CA ALA A 131 -21.87 13.62 -4.58
C ALA A 131 -22.44 12.19 -4.70
N ASP A 132 -22.29 11.55 -5.85
CA ASP A 132 -22.77 10.19 -6.05
C ASP A 132 -21.78 9.19 -5.41
N THR A 133 -22.31 8.21 -4.70
CA THR A 133 -21.52 7.24 -3.93
C THR A 133 -22.17 5.87 -3.98
N PRO A 134 -21.44 4.77 -3.82
CA PRO A 134 -22.03 3.48 -3.56
C PRO A 134 -22.90 3.54 -2.31
N GLN A 135 -24.11 2.98 -2.35
CA GLN A 135 -25.02 2.92 -1.22
C GLN A 135 -24.37 2.21 -0.02
N GLY A 136 -24.38 2.87 1.15
CA GLY A 136 -23.77 2.35 2.36
C GLY A 136 -22.29 2.67 2.52
N SER A 137 -21.74 3.57 1.72
CA SER A 137 -20.38 4.09 1.88
C SER A 137 -20.23 4.92 3.15
N GLU A 138 -19.05 4.88 3.75
CA GLU A 138 -18.59 5.77 4.83
C GLU A 138 -17.95 7.02 4.24
N LEU A 139 -18.25 8.19 4.80
CA LEU A 139 -17.54 9.44 4.54
C LEU A 139 -16.57 9.71 5.69
N ILE A 140 -15.29 9.50 5.46
CA ILE A 140 -14.24 9.76 6.45
C ILE A 140 -13.88 11.23 6.41
N LYS A 141 -14.34 11.97 7.43
CA LYS A 141 -14.02 13.39 7.62
C LYS A 141 -12.73 13.55 8.41
N ALA A 142 -11.86 14.48 8.00
CA ALA A 142 -10.69 14.89 8.78
C ALA A 142 -10.62 16.43 8.80
N GLU A 143 -10.20 17.00 9.92
CA GLU A 143 -10.19 18.48 10.14
C GLU A 143 -9.40 19.24 9.06
N ALA A 144 -8.31 18.64 8.57
CA ALA A 144 -7.46 19.25 7.55
C ALA A 144 -8.06 19.18 6.12
N MET A 145 -9.23 18.51 5.93
CA MET A 145 -9.81 18.29 4.61
C MET A 145 -11.19 18.91 4.48
N ARG A 146 -11.37 19.67 3.39
CA ARG A 146 -12.69 20.15 3.00
C ARG A 146 -13.60 19.01 2.51
N TRP A 147 -13.06 18.09 1.71
CA TRP A 147 -13.78 16.97 1.10
C TRP A 147 -13.37 15.66 1.74
N PRO A 148 -14.32 14.86 2.25
CA PRO A 148 -14.03 13.60 2.92
C PRO A 148 -13.39 12.57 1.97
N VAL A 149 -12.81 11.52 2.54
CA VAL A 149 -12.48 10.31 1.81
C VAL A 149 -13.68 9.37 1.83
N LEU A 150 -14.04 8.84 0.67
CA LEU A 150 -15.06 7.81 0.54
C LEU A 150 -14.46 6.44 0.83
N ALA A 151 -15.11 5.66 1.67
CA ALA A 151 -14.75 4.27 1.89
C ALA A 151 -15.97 3.35 1.70
N MET A 152 -15.76 2.22 1.05
CA MET A 152 -16.72 1.15 0.90
C MET A 152 -16.08 -0.15 1.41
N GLN A 153 -16.53 -0.62 2.58
CA GLN A 153 -15.88 -1.71 3.31
C GLN A 153 -14.38 -1.41 3.54
N ASN A 154 -13.46 -2.22 2.99
CA ASN A 154 -12.02 -2.03 3.07
C ASN A 154 -11.42 -1.27 1.87
N VAL A 155 -12.26 -0.70 0.98
CA VAL A 155 -11.84 0.05 -0.21
C VAL A 155 -11.93 1.55 0.05
N TYR A 156 -10.81 2.25 -0.08
CA TYR A 156 -10.66 3.69 0.11
C TYR A 156 -10.50 4.37 -1.26
N VAL A 157 -11.46 5.22 -1.61
CA VAL A 157 -11.51 5.84 -2.94
C VAL A 157 -10.76 7.18 -2.92
N LEU A 158 -9.67 7.26 -3.68
CA LEU A 158 -8.79 8.41 -3.74
C LEU A 158 -8.69 8.96 -5.18
N PRO A 159 -8.43 10.28 -5.34
CA PRO A 159 -8.32 10.91 -6.66
C PRO A 159 -7.02 10.52 -7.39
N GLY A 160 -7.00 10.70 -8.72
CA GLY A 160 -5.80 10.50 -9.54
C GLY A 160 -4.74 11.61 -9.39
N VAL A 161 -5.17 12.84 -9.10
CA VAL A 161 -4.26 14.01 -8.95
C VAL A 161 -3.33 13.81 -7.75
N PRO A 162 -1.98 13.74 -7.95
CA PRO A 162 -1.04 13.32 -6.91
C PRO A 162 -1.09 14.17 -5.63
N GLU A 163 -1.22 15.47 -5.73
CA GLU A 163 -1.29 16.39 -4.58
C GLU A 163 -2.55 16.13 -3.74
N LEU A 164 -3.68 15.87 -4.41
CA LEU A 164 -4.94 15.56 -3.74
C LEU A 164 -4.92 14.15 -3.14
N PHE A 165 -4.35 13.19 -3.86
CA PHE A 165 -4.16 11.81 -3.37
C PHE A 165 -3.37 11.82 -2.07
N ARG A 166 -2.19 12.43 -2.07
CA ARG A 166 -1.32 12.52 -0.89
C ARG A 166 -2.03 13.18 0.29
N LYS A 167 -2.61 14.35 0.07
CA LYS A 167 -3.33 15.09 1.11
C LYS A 167 -4.47 14.26 1.72
N LYS A 168 -5.23 13.55 0.89
CA LYS A 168 -6.32 12.69 1.37
C LYS A 168 -5.79 11.47 2.13
N PHE A 169 -4.76 10.81 1.61
CA PHE A 169 -4.15 9.67 2.30
C PHE A 169 -3.54 10.11 3.65
N GLU A 170 -2.75 11.16 3.70
CA GLU A 170 -2.14 11.70 4.93
C GLU A 170 -3.18 11.98 6.02
N ALA A 171 -4.34 12.49 5.64
CA ALA A 171 -5.41 12.80 6.58
C ALA A 171 -6.06 11.56 7.23
N ILE A 172 -5.95 10.39 6.62
CA ILE A 172 -6.52 9.14 7.12
C ILE A 172 -5.47 8.08 7.47
N ARG A 173 -4.17 8.37 7.26
CA ARG A 173 -3.07 7.41 7.33
C ARG A 173 -2.99 6.63 8.64
N GLU A 174 -3.31 7.25 9.77
CA GLU A 174 -3.23 6.63 11.09
C GLU A 174 -4.24 5.48 11.27
N ARG A 175 -5.28 5.41 10.43
CA ARG A 175 -6.23 4.28 10.39
C ARG A 175 -5.56 2.97 9.96
N PHE A 176 -4.42 3.06 9.26
CA PHE A 176 -3.71 1.91 8.69
C PHE A 176 -2.51 1.48 9.52
N ARG A 177 -2.19 2.19 10.61
CA ARG A 177 -1.03 1.88 11.44
C ARG A 177 -1.11 0.46 11.98
N ALA A 178 -0.06 -0.29 11.72
CA ALA A 178 0.16 -1.64 12.17
C ALA A 178 1.52 -1.75 12.87
N GLU A 179 1.89 -2.93 13.33
CA GLU A 179 3.22 -3.18 13.87
C GLU A 179 4.30 -2.84 12.83
N PRO A 180 5.35 -2.06 13.20
CA PRO A 180 6.36 -1.63 12.25
C PRO A 180 7.19 -2.80 11.74
N PHE A 181 7.80 -2.64 10.56
CA PHE A 181 8.87 -3.49 10.10
C PHE A 181 10.17 -3.13 10.81
N HIS A 182 10.94 -4.14 11.17
CA HIS A 182 12.32 -4.01 11.58
C HIS A 182 13.19 -4.32 10.38
N VAL A 183 14.11 -3.41 10.05
CA VAL A 183 14.95 -3.51 8.86
C VAL A 183 16.40 -3.33 9.28
N HIS A 184 17.30 -4.21 8.82
CA HIS A 184 18.73 -3.98 8.81
C HIS A 184 19.22 -3.93 7.39
N THR A 185 20.17 -3.04 7.13
CA THR A 185 20.78 -2.88 5.81
C THR A 185 22.29 -3.10 5.92
N ILE A 186 22.83 -3.96 5.07
CA ILE A 186 24.28 -4.23 4.97
C ILE A 186 24.74 -3.79 3.60
N TYR A 187 25.84 -3.06 3.55
CA TYR A 187 26.51 -2.62 2.32
C TYR A 187 27.84 -3.36 2.18
N THR A 188 28.05 -4.06 1.06
CA THR A 188 29.26 -4.84 0.80
C THR A 188 29.91 -4.49 -0.54
N ARG A 189 31.24 -4.67 -0.62
CA ARG A 189 32.03 -4.58 -1.87
C ARG A 189 32.07 -5.90 -2.64
N GLN A 190 31.61 -7.00 -2.07
CA GLN A 190 31.48 -8.26 -2.79
C GLN A 190 30.46 -8.15 -3.92
N ASP A 191 30.67 -8.90 -4.98
CA ASP A 191 29.71 -9.03 -6.07
C ASP A 191 28.53 -9.91 -5.63
N GLU A 192 27.37 -9.70 -6.24
CA GLU A 192 26.15 -10.44 -5.90
C GLU A 192 26.32 -11.96 -6.09
N PHE A 193 27.10 -12.37 -7.12
CA PHE A 193 27.40 -13.79 -7.36
C PHE A 193 28.19 -14.45 -6.22
N ASP A 194 29.10 -13.69 -5.59
CA ASP A 194 29.94 -14.20 -4.50
C ASP A 194 29.13 -14.44 -3.22
N ILE A 195 28.07 -13.65 -3.00
CA ILE A 195 27.26 -13.70 -1.79
C ILE A 195 25.97 -14.51 -1.94
N ALA A 196 25.58 -14.88 -3.14
CA ALA A 196 24.30 -15.52 -3.45
C ALA A 196 24.04 -16.76 -2.61
N SER A 197 25.01 -17.71 -2.51
CA SER A 197 24.86 -18.92 -1.72
C SER A 197 24.73 -18.65 -0.21
N GLY A 198 25.39 -17.59 0.29
CA GLY A 198 25.23 -17.12 1.66
C GLY A 198 23.83 -16.58 1.94
N LEU A 199 23.31 -15.77 1.01
CA LEU A 199 21.93 -15.24 1.09
C LEU A 199 20.89 -16.37 1.09
N ASP A 200 21.04 -17.35 0.20
CA ASP A 200 20.14 -18.52 0.11
C ASP A 200 20.14 -19.31 1.42
N SER A 201 21.33 -19.56 2.01
CA SER A 201 21.46 -20.26 3.28
C SER A 201 20.77 -19.53 4.41
N VAL A 202 20.99 -18.21 4.53
CA VAL A 202 20.34 -17.39 5.59
C VAL A 202 18.84 -17.34 5.39
N ALA A 203 18.35 -17.19 4.15
CA ALA A 203 16.91 -17.20 3.85
C ALA A 203 16.25 -18.53 4.21
N ALA A 204 16.92 -19.67 3.96
CA ALA A 204 16.42 -20.99 4.31
C ALA A 204 16.37 -21.21 5.84
N ASP A 205 17.38 -20.74 6.57
CA ASP A 205 17.47 -20.88 8.03
C ASP A 205 16.52 -19.90 8.77
N HIS A 206 16.13 -18.81 8.11
CA HIS A 206 15.31 -17.74 8.69
C HIS A 206 14.07 -17.42 7.83
N PRO A 207 13.13 -18.36 7.61
CA PRO A 207 11.98 -18.15 6.71
C PRO A 207 11.00 -17.03 7.14
N GLN A 208 11.17 -16.49 8.34
CA GLN A 208 10.37 -15.38 8.87
C GLN A 208 10.94 -14.00 8.51
N VAL A 209 12.10 -13.92 7.84
CA VAL A 209 12.65 -12.66 7.33
C VAL A 209 12.57 -12.60 5.81
N GLU A 210 12.37 -11.41 5.27
CA GLU A 210 12.54 -11.12 3.84
C GLU A 210 13.97 -10.58 3.64
N ILE A 211 14.72 -11.18 2.71
CA ILE A 211 16.08 -10.75 2.36
C ILE A 211 16.05 -10.23 0.92
N GLY A 212 16.47 -8.98 0.73
CA GLY A 212 16.61 -8.36 -0.60
C GLY A 212 18.07 -8.07 -0.92
N SER A 213 18.50 -8.37 -2.15
CA SER A 213 19.82 -8.03 -2.70
C SER A 213 19.64 -7.00 -3.81
N TYR A 214 20.41 -5.91 -3.74
CA TYR A 214 20.30 -4.79 -4.67
C TYR A 214 21.70 -4.39 -5.17
N PRO A 215 22.15 -4.98 -6.29
CA PRO A 215 23.43 -4.63 -6.89
C PRO A 215 23.38 -3.22 -7.47
N THR A 216 24.52 -2.52 -7.42
CA THR A 216 24.70 -1.21 -8.04
C THR A 216 25.97 -1.16 -8.87
N PHE A 217 25.86 -0.53 -10.06
CA PHE A 217 26.98 -0.35 -10.99
C PHE A 217 27.43 1.11 -11.09
N THR A 218 26.77 2.00 -10.34
CA THR A 218 27.00 3.45 -10.42
C THR A 218 27.68 4.02 -9.17
N ARG A 219 28.00 3.16 -8.19
CA ARG A 219 28.61 3.57 -6.92
C ARG A 219 29.98 2.93 -6.78
N ASP A 220 30.93 3.70 -6.21
CA ASP A 220 32.32 3.26 -5.96
C ASP A 220 32.55 2.79 -4.52
N ASP A 221 31.64 3.13 -3.60
CA ASP A 221 31.78 2.84 -2.17
C ASP A 221 31.35 1.43 -1.79
N TYR A 222 30.31 0.88 -2.45
CA TYR A 222 29.84 -0.50 -2.29
C TYR A 222 29.30 -1.03 -3.62
N ARG A 223 29.16 -2.37 -3.75
CA ARG A 223 28.62 -3.04 -4.93
C ARG A 223 27.22 -3.59 -4.73
N VAL A 224 26.93 -4.09 -3.51
CA VAL A 224 25.62 -4.65 -3.18
C VAL A 224 25.11 -4.05 -1.88
N LYS A 225 23.83 -3.63 -1.90
CA LYS A 225 23.03 -3.31 -0.72
C LYS A 225 22.15 -4.51 -0.41
N ILE A 226 22.23 -5.05 0.82
CA ILE A 226 21.39 -6.15 1.28
C ILE A 226 20.44 -5.60 2.34
N THR A 227 19.15 -5.93 2.26
CA THR A 227 18.18 -5.62 3.29
C THR A 227 17.66 -6.91 3.92
N ILE A 228 17.46 -6.89 5.24
CA ILE A 228 16.87 -7.98 6.01
C ILE A 228 15.70 -7.38 6.77
N GLU A 229 14.50 -7.88 6.55
CA GLU A 229 13.27 -7.28 7.07
C GLU A 229 12.33 -8.31 7.67
N SER A 230 11.69 -7.96 8.79
CA SER A 230 10.63 -8.74 9.43
C SER A 230 9.83 -7.90 10.43
N LYS A 231 8.68 -8.42 10.86
CA LYS A 231 7.96 -7.92 12.05
C LYS A 231 8.63 -8.34 13.36
N GLU A 232 9.42 -9.38 13.34
CA GLU A 232 10.12 -9.91 14.50
C GLU A 232 11.55 -9.36 14.56
N LYS A 233 11.80 -8.39 15.44
CA LYS A 233 13.11 -7.75 15.59
C LYS A 233 14.23 -8.75 15.84
N SER A 234 14.03 -9.71 16.74
CA SER A 234 15.03 -10.72 17.07
C SER A 234 15.36 -11.65 15.90
N ALA A 235 14.41 -11.89 14.98
CA ALA A 235 14.66 -12.66 13.77
C ALA A 235 15.57 -11.91 12.80
N VAL A 236 15.31 -10.61 12.62
CA VAL A 236 16.16 -9.73 11.78
C VAL A 236 17.58 -9.67 12.32
N GLU A 237 17.75 -9.52 13.64
CA GLU A 237 19.06 -9.47 14.30
C GLU A 237 19.83 -10.81 14.09
N ARG A 238 19.19 -11.96 14.30
CA ARG A 238 19.83 -13.28 14.08
C ARG A 238 20.23 -13.48 12.62
N ALA A 239 19.35 -13.14 11.68
CA ALA A 239 19.65 -13.28 10.25
C ALA A 239 20.78 -12.35 9.81
N ARG A 240 20.81 -11.09 10.31
CA ARG A 240 21.90 -10.15 10.11
C ARG A 240 23.22 -10.70 10.61
N ASP A 241 23.27 -11.19 11.85
CA ASP A 241 24.51 -11.69 12.46
C ASP A 241 25.02 -12.90 11.69
N LYS A 242 24.11 -13.80 11.29
CA LYS A 242 24.46 -14.96 10.46
C LYS A 242 25.00 -14.55 9.09
N LEU A 243 24.39 -13.56 8.44
CA LEU A 243 24.88 -13.07 7.15
C LEU A 243 26.25 -12.41 7.29
N LEU A 244 26.50 -11.63 8.34
CA LEU A 244 27.81 -11.01 8.59
C LEU A 244 28.93 -12.04 8.81
N GLU A 245 28.63 -13.24 9.36
CA GLU A 245 29.60 -14.34 9.46
C GLU A 245 29.98 -14.94 8.11
N LEU A 246 29.08 -14.88 7.11
CA LEU A 246 29.29 -15.44 5.77
C LEU A 246 29.93 -14.46 4.79
N LEU A 247 29.85 -13.16 5.06
CA LEU A 247 30.51 -12.13 4.26
C LEU A 247 31.98 -12.00 4.64
N ASP A 248 32.83 -11.67 3.66
CA ASP A 248 34.22 -11.37 3.91
C ASP A 248 34.37 -10.16 4.83
N SER A 249 35.07 -10.31 5.94
CA SER A 249 35.14 -9.28 6.99
C SER A 249 35.67 -7.92 6.51
N GLY A 250 36.49 -7.90 5.45
CA GLY A 250 37.01 -6.68 4.83
C GLY A 250 36.14 -6.06 3.74
N SER A 251 35.05 -6.76 3.35
CA SER A 251 34.16 -6.32 2.28
C SER A 251 32.95 -5.51 2.78
N VAL A 252 32.59 -5.67 4.06
CA VAL A 252 31.46 -4.94 4.66
C VAL A 252 31.84 -3.47 4.86
N VAL A 253 31.10 -2.59 4.22
CA VAL A 253 31.34 -1.13 4.24
C VAL A 253 30.57 -0.48 5.39
N LYS A 254 29.31 -0.89 5.57
CA LYS A 254 28.40 -0.29 6.55
C LYS A 254 27.27 -1.26 6.92
N VAL A 255 26.78 -1.15 8.15
CA VAL A 255 25.56 -1.80 8.66
C VAL A 255 24.67 -0.73 9.29
N GLU A 256 23.40 -0.68 8.91
CA GLU A 256 22.37 0.23 9.42
C GLU A 256 21.21 -0.54 10.05
#